data_7b9f8b4f500e4e0e04abdd2d05d0dfb0
#
_entry.id   7b9f8b4f500e4e0e04abdd2d05d0dfb0
#
_cell.length_a   1.000
_cell.length_b   1.000
_cell.length_c   1.000
_cell.angle_alpha   90.00
_cell.angle_beta   90.00
_cell.angle_gamma   90.00
#
_symmetry.space_group_name_H-M   'P 1'
#
loop_
_entity.id
_entity.type
_entity.pdbx_description
1 polymer ?
#
loop_
_entity_poly.entity_id
_entity_poly.type
_entity_poly.pdbx_seq_one_letter_code
_entity_poly.pdbx_strand_id
1 'polypeptide(L)'
;EYDVKLKTDFGGLAMLAYKDRSKEELLELKSQLEQEFQKVKAQGLQLDMSRGKPSAAQLDLAMGMMDVLTSESDLKCEEGVDCRNYGVLDGIREAKQLLADMTEVPKDNIVIFGNSSLNIMYDTIARSMTHGVMGSTPWAKLDKVKFLCPVPGYDRHFAITEHFGIEMINVPMTMDGPDMDIVEKLVSEDDAIKGIWCVPKYSNPQGITYSDETVHRFAKLKPAAKDFRIYWDNAYGIHHLYEDKQDYLIEILMECKKEGNPDMVYKFCSTSKVSFPGSGVAAIAASDANLVAIRKQMQIQTIGHDKLNQLRHARFYKDIHGMVEHMKLHADILRPKFETVLTILERELEGLEIGSWLRPRGGYFISFDAMDGCAKAIVAKASEAGLVMTPAGATFPYGKDPKDSNIRIAPSYPTPEELAKACEIFVLSVKLVSIDKILESKS
;
A
#
# COMPACT_ATOMS: atom_id res chain seq x y z
N GLU A 1 -17.57 -2.15 28.17
CA GLU A 1 -17.13 -0.94 28.92
C GLU A 1 -15.76 -1.24 29.50
N TYR A 2 -14.70 -1.00 28.72
CA TYR A 2 -13.32 -1.00 29.24
C TYR A 2 -12.93 0.45 29.47
N ASP A 3 -13.07 0.86 30.71
CA ASP A 3 -12.63 2.15 31.20
C ASP A 3 -11.09 2.12 31.36
N VAL A 4 -10.37 2.34 30.24
CA VAL A 4 -8.94 2.60 30.31
C VAL A 4 -8.77 4.05 30.75
N LYS A 5 -8.75 4.25 32.06
CA LYS A 5 -8.32 5.50 32.68
C LYS A 5 -6.81 5.70 32.48
N LEU A 6 -6.41 6.10 31.28
CA LEU A 6 -5.23 6.93 31.13
C LEU A 6 -5.67 8.34 31.52
N LYS A 7 -5.24 8.77 32.68
CA LYS A 7 -5.57 10.09 33.22
C LYS A 7 -5.04 11.13 32.27
N THR A 8 -5.97 11.94 31.75
CA THR A 8 -5.68 13.27 31.20
C THR A 8 -4.69 14.01 32.08
N ASP A 9 -3.71 14.65 31.45
CA ASP A 9 -2.74 15.51 32.09
C ASP A 9 -3.41 16.38 33.16
N PHE A 10 -2.76 16.45 34.29
CA PHE A 10 -3.18 17.13 35.51
C PHE A 10 -3.72 18.55 35.26
N GLY A 11 -5.02 18.74 35.52
CA GLY A 11 -5.62 20.03 35.82
C GLY A 11 -5.57 21.10 34.75
N GLY A 12 -6.58 21.20 33.89
CA GLY A 12 -7.14 22.47 33.36
C GLY A 12 -6.25 23.49 32.65
N LEU A 13 -4.99 23.20 32.36
CA LEU A 13 -4.12 24.03 31.55
C LEU A 13 -4.24 23.59 30.09
N ALA A 14 -4.44 24.56 29.19
CA ALA A 14 -4.34 24.31 27.75
C ALA A 14 -3.08 23.49 27.47
N MET A 15 -3.19 22.39 26.68
CA MET A 15 -2.03 21.56 26.33
C MET A 15 -1.00 22.43 25.60
N LEU A 16 0.08 22.82 26.27
CA LEU A 16 1.20 23.51 25.67
C LEU A 16 2.00 22.53 24.82
N ALA A 17 2.34 22.95 23.61
CA ALA A 17 3.26 22.19 22.78
C ALA A 17 4.57 21.93 23.54
N TYR A 18 5.17 20.75 23.31
CA TYR A 18 6.39 20.38 24.05
C TYR A 18 7.55 21.36 23.87
N LYS A 19 7.66 21.95 22.68
CA LYS A 19 8.68 22.98 22.39
C LYS A 19 8.56 24.23 23.26
N ASP A 20 7.35 24.58 23.74
CA ASP A 20 7.05 25.77 24.50
C ASP A 20 7.20 25.57 26.02
N ARG A 21 7.44 24.33 26.46
CA ARG A 21 7.69 23.99 27.87
C ARG A 21 9.12 24.35 28.28
N SER A 22 9.32 24.70 29.56
CA SER A 22 10.65 24.87 30.11
C SER A 22 11.46 23.59 30.15
N LYS A 23 12.78 23.68 30.30
CA LYS A 23 13.65 22.53 30.45
C LYS A 23 13.30 21.68 31.66
N GLU A 24 12.99 22.35 32.78
CA GLU A 24 12.61 21.73 34.04
C GLU A 24 11.30 20.95 33.92
N GLU A 25 10.28 21.55 33.28
CA GLU A 25 8.98 20.86 33.02
C GLU A 25 9.14 19.63 32.11
N LEU A 26 9.98 19.73 31.07
CA LEU A 26 10.26 18.60 30.19
C LEU A 26 11.00 17.47 30.90
N LEU A 27 11.93 17.76 31.82
CA LEU A 27 12.67 16.78 32.58
C LEU A 27 11.75 16.05 33.60
N GLU A 28 10.85 16.79 34.25
CA GLU A 28 9.86 16.21 35.13
C GLU A 28 8.88 15.29 34.36
N LEU A 29 8.34 15.77 33.25
CA LEU A 29 7.46 15.00 32.39
C LEU A 29 8.16 13.74 31.87
N LYS A 30 9.42 13.84 31.43
CA LYS A 30 10.22 12.70 31.00
C LYS A 30 10.34 11.65 32.10
N SER A 31 10.60 12.06 33.32
CA SER A 31 10.70 11.13 34.46
C SER A 31 9.40 10.34 34.69
N GLN A 32 8.26 11.02 34.59
CA GLN A 32 6.94 10.38 34.73
C GLN A 32 6.68 9.40 33.59
N LEU A 33 6.88 9.80 32.32
CA LEU A 33 6.68 8.96 31.17
C LEU A 33 7.64 7.74 31.13
N GLU A 34 8.88 7.90 31.61
CA GLU A 34 9.81 6.77 31.72
C GLU A 34 9.34 5.73 32.74
N GLN A 35 8.76 6.18 33.85
CA GLN A 35 8.16 5.24 34.83
C GLN A 35 6.97 4.49 34.22
N GLU A 36 6.12 5.16 33.44
CA GLU A 36 5.01 4.50 32.73
C GLU A 36 5.53 3.53 31.68
N PHE A 37 6.53 3.92 30.92
CA PHE A 37 7.17 3.06 29.94
C PHE A 37 7.75 1.79 30.56
N GLN A 38 8.43 1.89 31.71
CA GLN A 38 8.97 0.73 32.40
C GLN A 38 7.86 -0.21 32.92
N LYS A 39 6.72 0.35 33.36
CA LYS A 39 5.56 -0.47 33.76
C LYS A 39 4.99 -1.28 32.59
N VAL A 40 4.88 -0.64 31.41
CA VAL A 40 4.39 -1.32 30.20
C VAL A 40 5.40 -2.36 29.73
N LYS A 41 6.69 -2.00 29.68
CA LYS A 41 7.79 -2.91 29.32
C LYS A 41 7.83 -4.15 30.21
N ALA A 42 7.59 -3.99 31.53
CA ALA A 42 7.56 -5.11 32.48
C ALA A 42 6.43 -6.11 32.25
N GLN A 43 5.42 -5.79 31.44
CA GLN A 43 4.35 -6.71 31.05
C GLN A 43 4.82 -7.80 30.09
N GLY A 44 5.98 -7.64 29.45
CA GLY A 44 6.56 -8.62 28.53
C GLY A 44 5.73 -8.86 27.27
N LEU A 45 5.05 -7.83 26.77
CA LEU A 45 4.17 -7.91 25.61
C LEU A 45 4.95 -8.28 24.32
N GLN A 46 4.26 -8.95 23.40
CA GLN A 46 4.77 -9.28 22.07
C GLN A 46 3.70 -8.86 21.06
N LEU A 47 3.85 -7.68 20.50
CA LEU A 47 2.87 -7.03 19.63
C LEU A 47 3.47 -6.70 18.27
N ASP A 48 2.70 -6.82 17.20
CA ASP A 48 3.17 -6.59 15.83
C ASP A 48 2.22 -5.67 15.05
N MET A 49 2.66 -4.43 14.80
CA MET A 49 2.02 -3.48 13.90
C MET A 49 2.84 -3.25 12.62
N SER A 50 3.72 -4.18 12.24
CA SER A 50 4.63 -4.02 11.10
C SER A 50 4.00 -4.38 9.75
N ARG A 51 3.02 -5.29 9.73
CA ARG A 51 2.55 -5.94 8.50
C ARG A 51 1.10 -5.61 8.18
N GLY A 52 0.88 -5.02 7.00
CA GLY A 52 -0.45 -4.84 6.41
C GLY A 52 -0.99 -6.13 5.80
N LYS A 53 -1.23 -7.15 6.61
CA LYS A 53 -1.83 -8.41 6.18
C LYS A 53 -3.24 -8.57 6.80
N PRO A 54 -4.14 -9.31 6.12
CA PRO A 54 -5.43 -9.64 6.69
C PRO A 54 -5.29 -10.39 8.02
N SER A 55 -6.16 -10.09 8.98
CA SER A 55 -6.32 -10.87 10.22
C SER A 55 -7.04 -12.19 9.95
N ALA A 56 -6.98 -13.12 10.90
CA ALA A 56 -7.71 -14.38 10.81
C ALA A 56 -9.21 -14.16 10.56
N ALA A 57 -9.83 -13.21 11.27
CA ALA A 57 -11.24 -12.86 11.07
C ALA A 57 -11.56 -12.38 9.63
N GLN A 58 -10.65 -11.68 8.98
CA GLN A 58 -10.82 -11.30 7.57
C GLN A 58 -10.69 -12.50 6.64
N LEU A 59 -9.74 -13.40 6.90
CA LEU A 59 -9.58 -14.62 6.10
C LEU A 59 -10.81 -15.53 6.22
N ASP A 60 -11.39 -15.63 7.41
CA ASP A 60 -12.58 -16.43 7.65
C ASP A 60 -13.79 -15.99 6.83
N LEU A 61 -13.87 -14.72 6.43
CA LEU A 61 -14.94 -14.21 5.55
C LEU A 61 -14.98 -14.93 4.19
N ALA A 62 -13.84 -15.37 3.69
CA ALA A 62 -13.73 -16.05 2.41
C ALA A 62 -13.75 -17.59 2.51
N MET A 63 -13.94 -18.17 3.70
CA MET A 63 -13.88 -19.63 3.89
C MET A 63 -14.92 -20.39 3.08
N GLY A 64 -16.10 -19.82 2.83
CA GLY A 64 -17.10 -20.41 1.95
C GLY A 64 -16.60 -20.67 0.51
N MET A 65 -15.51 -20.01 0.11
CA MET A 65 -14.83 -20.27 -1.15
C MET A 65 -14.27 -21.70 -1.25
N MET A 66 -13.96 -22.34 -0.13
CA MET A 66 -13.45 -23.70 -0.10
C MET A 66 -14.52 -24.74 -0.50
N ASP A 67 -15.80 -24.39 -0.37
CA ASP A 67 -16.93 -25.28 -0.65
C ASP A 67 -17.54 -25.05 -2.06
N VAL A 68 -17.03 -24.06 -2.80
CA VAL A 68 -17.58 -23.69 -4.12
C VAL A 68 -17.23 -24.72 -5.20
N LEU A 69 -16.07 -25.35 -5.09
CA LEU A 69 -15.63 -26.42 -5.99
C LEU A 69 -15.38 -27.70 -5.19
N THR A 70 -16.13 -28.73 -5.55
CA THR A 70 -16.02 -30.08 -4.97
C THR A 70 -15.74 -31.11 -6.09
N SER A 71 -15.51 -32.35 -5.72
CA SER A 71 -15.37 -33.45 -6.67
C SER A 71 -16.60 -33.66 -7.59
N GLU A 72 -17.76 -33.16 -7.13
CA GLU A 72 -19.03 -33.27 -7.88
C GLU A 72 -19.34 -32.05 -8.73
N SER A 73 -18.50 -31.00 -8.67
CA SER A 73 -18.73 -29.78 -9.42
C SER A 73 -18.43 -29.95 -10.90
N ASP A 74 -19.17 -29.23 -11.75
CA ASP A 74 -18.72 -28.99 -13.12
C ASP A 74 -17.52 -28.02 -13.06
N LEU A 75 -16.36 -28.49 -13.50
CA LEU A 75 -15.11 -27.78 -13.50
C LEU A 75 -14.78 -27.10 -14.84
N LYS A 76 -15.78 -26.91 -15.68
CA LYS A 76 -15.66 -26.13 -16.92
C LYS A 76 -15.98 -24.67 -16.68
N CYS A 77 -15.22 -23.78 -17.31
CA CYS A 77 -15.56 -22.38 -17.38
C CYS A 77 -16.73 -22.11 -18.34
N GLU A 78 -17.23 -20.87 -18.39
CA GLU A 78 -18.34 -20.46 -19.27
C GLU A 78 -18.12 -20.80 -20.75
N GLU A 79 -16.87 -20.78 -21.20
CA GLU A 79 -16.48 -21.12 -22.58
C GLU A 79 -16.32 -22.64 -22.81
N GLY A 80 -16.66 -23.45 -21.80
CA GLY A 80 -16.61 -24.93 -21.89
C GLY A 80 -15.22 -25.53 -21.72
N VAL A 81 -14.21 -24.73 -21.36
CA VAL A 81 -12.85 -25.24 -21.13
C VAL A 81 -12.77 -25.91 -19.76
N ASP A 82 -12.20 -27.12 -19.72
CA ASP A 82 -11.94 -27.84 -18.48
C ASP A 82 -10.80 -27.15 -17.70
N CYS A 83 -11.13 -26.57 -16.57
CA CYS A 83 -10.19 -25.80 -15.74
C CYS A 83 -9.11 -26.66 -15.08
N ARG A 84 -9.21 -27.99 -15.14
CA ARG A 84 -8.17 -28.91 -14.64
C ARG A 84 -7.00 -29.06 -15.61
N ASN A 85 -7.16 -28.64 -16.86
CA ASN A 85 -6.20 -28.91 -17.93
C ASN A 85 -5.45 -27.63 -18.37
N TYR A 86 -4.48 -27.81 -19.24
CA TYR A 86 -3.75 -26.72 -19.88
C TYR A 86 -4.64 -25.79 -20.69
N GLY A 87 -4.12 -24.65 -21.03
CA GLY A 87 -4.74 -23.68 -21.93
C GLY A 87 -5.31 -22.46 -21.25
N VAL A 88 -5.91 -21.59 -22.06
CA VAL A 88 -6.44 -20.26 -21.65
C VAL A 88 -5.37 -19.40 -20.99
N LEU A 89 -4.40 -18.99 -21.79
CA LEU A 89 -3.22 -18.24 -21.35
C LEU A 89 -3.58 -17.00 -20.52
N ASP A 90 -4.61 -16.26 -20.94
CA ASP A 90 -5.02 -14.96 -20.38
C ASP A 90 -5.87 -15.07 -19.11
N GLY A 91 -6.30 -16.28 -18.76
CA GLY A 91 -7.30 -16.49 -17.72
C GLY A 91 -8.71 -16.73 -18.27
N ILE A 92 -9.56 -17.37 -17.50
CA ILE A 92 -10.95 -17.69 -17.90
C ILE A 92 -11.80 -16.42 -17.95
N ARG A 93 -12.79 -16.43 -18.83
CA ARG A 93 -13.62 -15.26 -19.13
C ARG A 93 -14.29 -14.64 -17.90
N GLU A 94 -14.92 -15.46 -17.07
CA GLU A 94 -15.63 -15.01 -15.86
C GLU A 94 -14.70 -14.39 -14.81
N ALA A 95 -13.48 -14.91 -14.66
CA ALA A 95 -12.50 -14.34 -13.75
C ALA A 95 -11.92 -13.02 -14.30
N LYS A 96 -11.68 -12.97 -15.62
CA LYS A 96 -11.29 -11.71 -16.28
C LYS A 96 -12.36 -10.63 -16.12
N GLN A 97 -13.65 -10.98 -16.28
CA GLN A 97 -14.75 -10.05 -16.10
C GLN A 97 -14.77 -9.49 -14.65
N LEU A 98 -14.65 -10.36 -13.66
CA LEU A 98 -14.64 -9.98 -12.25
C LEU A 98 -13.52 -8.98 -11.92
N LEU A 99 -12.29 -9.25 -12.39
CA LEU A 99 -11.16 -8.34 -12.15
C LEU A 99 -11.21 -7.07 -13.01
N ALA A 100 -11.75 -7.15 -14.21
CA ALA A 100 -11.98 -5.99 -15.07
C ALA A 100 -12.98 -5.02 -14.43
N ASP A 101 -14.08 -5.53 -13.91
CA ASP A 101 -15.08 -4.72 -13.20
C ASP A 101 -14.49 -4.12 -11.90
N MET A 102 -13.68 -4.90 -11.16
CA MET A 102 -12.98 -4.42 -9.97
C MET A 102 -12.03 -3.25 -10.27
N THR A 103 -11.45 -3.22 -11.45
CA THR A 103 -10.47 -2.23 -11.89
C THR A 103 -11.02 -1.20 -12.87
N GLU A 104 -12.32 -1.32 -13.22
CA GLU A 104 -13.05 -0.40 -14.12
C GLU A 104 -12.44 -0.33 -15.54
N VAL A 105 -11.85 -1.44 -16.00
CA VAL A 105 -11.30 -1.54 -17.37
C VAL A 105 -12.13 -2.48 -18.24
N PRO A 106 -12.08 -2.36 -19.58
CA PRO A 106 -12.69 -3.35 -20.45
C PRO A 106 -12.07 -4.75 -20.23
N LYS A 107 -12.89 -5.79 -20.23
CA LYS A 107 -12.44 -7.18 -20.04
C LYS A 107 -11.31 -7.60 -20.99
N ASP A 108 -11.30 -7.09 -22.20
CA ASP A 108 -10.27 -7.42 -23.19
C ASP A 108 -8.92 -6.74 -22.92
N ASN A 109 -8.92 -5.74 -22.03
CA ASN A 109 -7.71 -5.02 -21.62
C ASN A 109 -7.10 -5.56 -20.31
N ILE A 110 -7.48 -6.76 -19.86
CA ILE A 110 -6.93 -7.39 -18.66
C ILE A 110 -6.48 -8.83 -18.94
N VAL A 111 -5.36 -9.21 -18.31
CA VAL A 111 -4.79 -10.56 -18.38
C VAL A 111 -4.51 -11.03 -16.96
N ILE A 112 -5.02 -12.23 -16.63
CA ILE A 112 -4.72 -12.88 -15.35
C ILE A 112 -3.30 -13.45 -15.41
N PHE A 113 -2.52 -13.19 -14.35
CA PHE A 113 -1.11 -13.51 -14.32
C PHE A 113 -0.67 -14.03 -12.94
N GLY A 114 -1.14 -15.20 -12.55
CA GLY A 114 -0.81 -15.82 -11.29
C GLY A 114 -1.64 -15.31 -10.10
N ASN A 115 -1.07 -15.38 -8.90
CA ASN A 115 -1.80 -15.11 -7.67
C ASN A 115 -1.48 -13.77 -6.98
N SER A 116 -0.42 -13.10 -7.39
CA SER A 116 0.09 -11.92 -6.69
C SER A 116 0.49 -10.82 -7.68
N SER A 117 0.00 -9.61 -7.46
CA SER A 117 0.42 -8.44 -8.24
C SER A 117 1.91 -8.13 -8.08
N LEU A 118 2.50 -8.46 -6.93
CA LEU A 118 3.95 -8.30 -6.73
C LEU A 118 4.76 -9.13 -7.72
N ASN A 119 4.36 -10.38 -7.97
CA ASN A 119 5.00 -11.23 -8.99
C ASN A 119 4.87 -10.62 -10.38
N ILE A 120 3.72 -10.08 -10.71
CA ILE A 120 3.50 -9.46 -12.04
C ILE A 120 4.40 -8.23 -12.20
N MET A 121 4.49 -7.40 -11.18
CA MET A 121 5.37 -6.22 -11.20
C MET A 121 6.84 -6.62 -11.35
N TYR A 122 7.29 -7.62 -10.59
CA TYR A 122 8.64 -8.18 -10.74
C TYR A 122 8.88 -8.71 -12.16
N ASP A 123 7.98 -9.55 -12.69
CA ASP A 123 8.07 -10.10 -14.03
C ASP A 123 8.07 -9.02 -15.12
N THR A 124 7.29 -7.97 -14.93
CA THR A 124 7.22 -6.83 -15.86
C THR A 124 8.57 -6.11 -15.94
N ILE A 125 9.21 -5.85 -14.80
CA ILE A 125 10.57 -5.30 -14.76
C ILE A 125 11.58 -6.28 -15.36
N ALA A 126 11.54 -7.56 -14.99
CA ALA A 126 12.45 -8.58 -15.49
C ALA A 126 12.37 -8.70 -17.02
N ARG A 127 11.16 -8.69 -17.59
CA ARG A 127 10.97 -8.70 -19.05
C ARG A 127 11.52 -7.43 -19.71
N SER A 128 11.33 -6.29 -19.09
CA SER A 128 11.87 -5.01 -19.60
C SER A 128 13.41 -5.01 -19.57
N MET A 129 14.00 -5.57 -18.53
CA MET A 129 15.47 -5.73 -18.43
C MET A 129 16.02 -6.64 -19.52
N THR A 130 15.36 -7.75 -19.83
CA THR A 130 15.86 -8.79 -20.72
C THR A 130 15.44 -8.61 -22.19
N HIS A 131 14.24 -8.10 -22.45
CA HIS A 131 13.65 -8.02 -23.78
C HIS A 131 13.23 -6.60 -24.21
N GLY A 132 13.33 -5.61 -23.32
CA GLY A 132 12.82 -4.26 -23.58
C GLY A 132 11.28 -4.19 -23.49
N VAL A 133 10.76 -3.02 -23.79
CA VAL A 133 9.32 -2.70 -23.81
C VAL A 133 8.88 -2.51 -25.24
N MET A 134 8.00 -3.35 -25.76
CA MET A 134 7.44 -3.24 -27.12
C MET A 134 8.53 -3.03 -28.23
N GLY A 135 9.60 -3.81 -28.15
CA GLY A 135 10.69 -3.76 -29.11
C GLY A 135 11.76 -2.70 -28.85
N SER A 136 11.68 -1.99 -27.74
CA SER A 136 12.77 -1.10 -27.29
C SER A 136 14.02 -1.89 -26.92
N THR A 137 15.13 -1.19 -26.75
CA THR A 137 16.37 -1.80 -26.24
C THR A 137 16.13 -2.41 -24.86
N PRO A 138 16.55 -3.68 -24.63
CA PRO A 138 16.53 -4.26 -23.30
C PRO A 138 17.23 -3.36 -22.28
N TRP A 139 16.57 -3.10 -21.16
CA TRP A 139 17.10 -2.15 -20.18
C TRP A 139 18.48 -2.57 -19.62
N ALA A 140 18.74 -3.87 -19.54
CA ALA A 140 20.08 -4.37 -19.12
C ALA A 140 21.21 -3.98 -20.07
N LYS A 141 20.91 -3.52 -21.29
CA LYS A 141 21.89 -3.05 -22.30
C LYS A 141 22.04 -1.53 -22.30
N LEU A 142 21.29 -0.81 -21.50
CA LEU A 142 21.38 0.63 -21.35
C LEU A 142 22.43 0.98 -20.29
N ASP A 143 23.10 2.10 -20.45
CA ASP A 143 24.07 2.58 -19.48
C ASP A 143 23.42 2.91 -18.13
N LYS A 144 22.16 3.39 -18.15
CA LYS A 144 21.43 3.80 -16.97
C LYS A 144 19.93 3.62 -17.15
N VAL A 145 19.29 3.12 -16.10
CA VAL A 145 17.83 3.06 -15.97
C VAL A 145 17.45 3.66 -14.63
N LYS A 146 16.42 4.52 -14.64
CA LYS A 146 15.92 5.23 -13.48
C LYS A 146 14.41 5.06 -13.33
N PHE A 147 13.94 5.06 -12.08
CA PHE A 147 12.52 5.09 -11.74
C PHE A 147 12.24 6.26 -10.80
N LEU A 148 11.11 6.91 -11.01
CA LEU A 148 10.55 7.85 -10.05
C LEU A 148 9.81 7.08 -8.97
N CYS A 149 10.06 7.47 -7.73
CA CYS A 149 9.51 6.84 -6.54
C CYS A 149 8.82 7.89 -5.68
N PRO A 150 7.48 8.04 -5.78
CA PRO A 150 6.71 8.84 -4.84
C PRO A 150 6.96 8.36 -3.41
N VAL A 151 7.30 9.29 -2.51
CA VAL A 151 7.69 9.00 -1.14
C VAL A 151 6.92 9.86 -0.12
N PRO A 152 6.56 9.27 1.03
CA PRO A 152 6.72 7.86 1.39
C PRO A 152 5.91 6.93 0.50
N GLY A 153 6.39 5.70 0.27
CA GLY A 153 5.80 4.75 -0.66
C GLY A 153 5.93 3.30 -0.21
N TYR A 154 5.66 2.37 -1.12
CA TYR A 154 5.63 0.94 -0.83
C TYR A 154 7.02 0.30 -0.95
N ASP A 155 7.53 -0.20 0.15
CA ASP A 155 8.86 -0.80 0.29
C ASP A 155 9.15 -1.93 -0.71
N ARG A 156 8.14 -2.73 -1.09
CA ARG A 156 8.33 -3.82 -2.04
C ARG A 156 8.55 -3.34 -3.48
N HIS A 157 7.97 -2.23 -3.88
CA HIS A 157 8.28 -1.56 -5.15
C HIS A 157 9.75 -1.16 -5.19
N PHE A 158 10.24 -0.54 -4.13
CA PHE A 158 11.63 -0.11 -4.04
C PHE A 158 12.59 -1.30 -4.02
N ALA A 159 12.23 -2.39 -3.33
CA ALA A 159 13.03 -3.61 -3.30
C ALA A 159 13.18 -4.25 -4.70
N ILE A 160 12.11 -4.30 -5.50
CA ILE A 160 12.18 -4.78 -6.90
C ILE A 160 13.15 -3.90 -7.70
N THR A 161 13.00 -2.59 -7.61
CA THR A 161 13.78 -1.61 -8.37
C THR A 161 15.27 -1.71 -8.02
N GLU A 162 15.58 -1.76 -6.74
CA GLU A 162 16.95 -1.92 -6.23
C GLU A 162 17.56 -3.26 -6.67
N HIS A 163 16.78 -4.36 -6.62
CA HIS A 163 17.22 -5.70 -7.02
C HIS A 163 17.72 -5.73 -8.47
N PHE A 164 17.08 -5.00 -9.37
CA PHE A 164 17.49 -4.91 -10.77
C PHE A 164 18.52 -3.82 -11.06
N GLY A 165 19.04 -3.16 -10.04
CA GLY A 165 20.06 -2.11 -10.20
C GLY A 165 19.51 -0.82 -10.85
N ILE A 166 18.22 -0.59 -10.80
CA ILE A 166 17.55 0.61 -11.30
C ILE A 166 17.74 1.73 -10.28
N GLU A 167 18.22 2.88 -10.71
CA GLU A 167 18.37 4.06 -9.85
C GLU A 167 17.00 4.62 -9.46
N MET A 168 16.79 4.88 -8.19
CA MET A 168 15.54 5.42 -7.67
C MET A 168 15.67 6.91 -7.34
N ILE A 169 14.71 7.69 -7.80
CA ILE A 169 14.61 9.13 -7.57
C ILE A 169 13.38 9.41 -6.73
N ASN A 170 13.56 10.01 -5.57
CA ASN A 170 12.44 10.41 -4.71
C ASN A 170 11.62 11.53 -5.34
N VAL A 171 10.31 11.38 -5.32
CA VAL A 171 9.35 12.44 -5.65
C VAL A 171 8.46 12.66 -4.43
N PRO A 172 8.37 13.87 -3.87
CA PRO A 172 7.51 14.12 -2.72
C PRO A 172 6.04 13.85 -3.04
N MET A 173 5.34 13.24 -2.09
CA MET A 173 3.88 13.14 -2.12
C MET A 173 3.26 14.44 -1.60
N THR A 174 2.13 14.82 -2.20
CA THR A 174 1.20 15.85 -1.73
C THR A 174 -0.12 15.20 -1.31
N MET A 175 -1.07 15.98 -0.81
CA MET A 175 -2.41 15.46 -0.49
C MET A 175 -3.22 15.01 -1.72
N ASP A 176 -2.77 15.39 -2.92
CA ASP A 176 -3.40 15.09 -4.21
C ASP A 176 -2.69 13.97 -4.98
N GLY A 177 -1.61 13.43 -4.45
CA GLY A 177 -0.73 12.45 -5.12
C GLY A 177 0.72 12.95 -5.19
N PRO A 178 1.55 12.41 -6.10
CA PRO A 178 2.92 12.89 -6.29
C PRO A 178 2.95 14.36 -6.72
N ASP A 179 4.04 15.05 -6.40
CA ASP A 179 4.30 16.38 -6.94
C ASP A 179 4.48 16.30 -8.47
N MET A 180 3.41 16.63 -9.20
CA MET A 180 3.36 16.48 -10.65
C MET A 180 4.25 17.48 -11.38
N ASP A 181 4.59 18.62 -10.80
CA ASP A 181 5.54 19.56 -11.41
C ASP A 181 6.93 18.92 -11.51
N ILE A 182 7.33 18.19 -10.48
CA ILE A 182 8.58 17.42 -10.48
C ILE A 182 8.50 16.24 -11.44
N VAL A 183 7.40 15.48 -11.41
CA VAL A 183 7.21 14.32 -12.29
C VAL A 183 7.29 14.74 -13.77
N GLU A 184 6.51 15.72 -14.18
CA GLU A 184 6.45 16.20 -15.56
C GLU A 184 7.82 16.69 -16.05
N LYS A 185 8.51 17.47 -15.24
CA LYS A 185 9.84 17.97 -15.56
C LYS A 185 10.83 16.82 -15.77
N LEU A 186 10.99 15.95 -14.78
CA LEU A 186 11.98 14.86 -14.82
C LEU A 186 11.71 13.90 -15.98
N VAL A 187 10.46 13.50 -16.17
CA VAL A 187 10.07 12.54 -17.22
C VAL A 187 10.30 13.12 -18.62
N SER A 188 10.11 14.41 -18.82
CA SER A 188 10.29 15.06 -20.12
C SER A 188 11.75 15.37 -20.45
N GLU A 189 12.63 15.49 -19.46
CA GLU A 189 14.03 15.90 -19.64
C GLU A 189 15.02 14.73 -19.65
N ASP A 190 14.68 13.58 -19.09
CA ASP A 190 15.62 12.45 -18.89
C ASP A 190 15.04 11.14 -19.48
N ASP A 191 15.63 10.68 -20.58
CA ASP A 191 15.24 9.44 -21.27
C ASP A 191 15.70 8.16 -20.56
N ALA A 192 16.53 8.26 -19.51
CA ALA A 192 16.88 7.15 -18.64
C ALA A 192 15.74 6.80 -17.67
N ILE A 193 14.78 7.70 -17.45
CA ILE A 193 13.62 7.44 -16.58
C ILE A 193 12.61 6.58 -17.35
N LYS A 194 12.49 5.33 -16.94
CA LYS A 194 11.67 4.31 -17.60
C LYS A 194 10.35 4.02 -16.89
N GLY A 195 10.16 4.50 -15.69
CA GLY A 195 8.93 4.26 -14.96
C GLY A 195 8.75 5.11 -13.72
N ILE A 196 7.54 5.05 -13.20
CA ILE A 196 7.13 5.62 -11.92
C ILE A 196 6.24 4.61 -11.19
N TRP A 197 6.49 4.39 -9.89
CA TRP A 197 5.63 3.59 -9.05
C TRP A 197 4.48 4.43 -8.49
N CYS A 198 3.24 3.95 -8.62
CA CYS A 198 2.06 4.61 -8.08
C CYS A 198 1.19 3.63 -7.31
N VAL A 199 0.72 4.03 -6.12
CA VAL A 199 -0.37 3.39 -5.40
C VAL A 199 -1.47 4.45 -5.27
N PRO A 200 -2.35 4.57 -6.29
CA PRO A 200 -3.12 5.81 -6.51
C PRO A 200 -4.36 5.96 -5.63
N LYS A 201 -4.82 4.88 -5.01
CA LYS A 201 -5.99 4.90 -4.13
C LYS A 201 -5.64 4.31 -2.78
N TYR A 202 -5.95 5.07 -1.73
CA TYR A 202 -5.61 4.68 -0.36
C TYR A 202 -4.15 4.25 -0.22
N SER A 203 -3.25 5.10 -0.68
CA SER A 203 -1.83 4.81 -0.87
C SER A 203 -1.15 4.20 0.36
N ASN A 204 -0.14 3.40 0.13
CA ASN A 204 0.72 2.84 1.16
C ASN A 204 1.97 3.72 1.28
N PRO A 205 2.23 4.39 2.44
CA PRO A 205 1.53 4.25 3.73
C PRO A 205 0.45 5.30 4.03
N GLN A 206 0.27 6.35 3.21
CA GLN A 206 -0.43 7.57 3.62
C GLN A 206 -1.96 7.49 3.54
N GLY A 207 -2.51 6.55 2.81
CA GLY A 207 -3.95 6.46 2.60
C GLY A 207 -4.53 7.55 1.69
N ILE A 208 -3.67 8.26 0.95
CA ILE A 208 -4.04 9.31 0.00
C ILE A 208 -4.60 8.68 -1.28
N THR A 209 -5.65 9.27 -1.81
CA THR A 209 -6.15 8.97 -3.16
C THR A 209 -5.80 10.12 -4.10
N TYR A 210 -5.25 9.80 -5.27
CA TYR A 210 -4.86 10.82 -6.26
C TYR A 210 -6.08 11.60 -6.72
N SER A 211 -5.94 12.92 -6.82
CA SER A 211 -6.98 13.79 -7.33
C SER A 211 -7.22 13.59 -8.83
N ASP A 212 -8.38 14.02 -9.32
CA ASP A 212 -8.70 14.02 -10.75
C ASP A 212 -7.66 14.79 -11.56
N GLU A 213 -7.22 15.94 -11.06
CA GLU A 213 -6.17 16.74 -11.70
C GLU A 213 -4.86 15.96 -11.81
N THR A 214 -4.45 15.26 -10.76
CA THR A 214 -3.24 14.41 -10.79
C THR A 214 -3.37 13.31 -11.84
N VAL A 215 -4.50 12.63 -11.93
CA VAL A 215 -4.72 11.58 -12.95
C VAL A 215 -4.70 12.16 -14.36
N HIS A 216 -5.34 13.31 -14.58
CA HIS A 216 -5.29 13.99 -15.88
C HIS A 216 -3.87 14.41 -16.26
N ARG A 217 -3.06 14.89 -15.32
CA ARG A 217 -1.66 15.24 -15.56
C ARG A 217 -0.82 14.02 -15.91
N PHE A 218 -1.04 12.88 -15.24
CA PHE A 218 -0.41 11.61 -15.64
C PHE A 218 -0.77 11.21 -17.06
N ALA A 219 -2.02 11.32 -17.46
CA ALA A 219 -2.47 10.95 -18.80
C ALA A 219 -1.85 11.83 -19.91
N LYS A 220 -1.47 13.06 -19.57
CA LYS A 220 -0.87 14.06 -20.49
C LYS A 220 0.65 14.06 -20.49
N LEU A 221 1.31 13.20 -19.72
CA LEU A 221 2.77 13.14 -19.66
C LEU A 221 3.38 13.01 -21.07
N LYS A 222 4.51 13.66 -21.26
CA LYS A 222 5.31 13.60 -22.51
C LYS A 222 6.71 13.08 -22.18
N PRO A 223 6.88 11.76 -21.99
CA PRO A 223 8.16 11.18 -21.63
C PRO A 223 9.19 11.36 -22.75
N ALA A 224 10.42 11.69 -22.35
CA ALA A 224 11.58 11.64 -23.26
C ALA A 224 11.87 10.19 -23.69
N ALA A 225 11.65 9.21 -22.79
CA ALA A 225 11.77 7.80 -23.10
C ALA A 225 10.47 7.25 -23.71
N LYS A 226 10.55 6.69 -24.93
CA LYS A 226 9.39 6.04 -25.59
C LYS A 226 8.90 4.79 -24.88
N ASP A 227 9.76 4.14 -24.12
CA ASP A 227 9.50 2.94 -23.33
C ASP A 227 9.19 3.24 -21.85
N PHE A 228 8.91 4.49 -21.53
CA PHE A 228 8.40 4.89 -20.21
C PHE A 228 7.03 4.28 -19.95
N ARG A 229 6.81 3.81 -18.69
CA ARG A 229 5.51 3.29 -18.23
C ARG A 229 5.17 3.80 -16.83
N ILE A 230 3.90 4.07 -16.63
CA ILE A 230 3.31 4.31 -15.32
C ILE A 230 2.94 2.96 -14.73
N TYR A 231 3.55 2.58 -13.61
CA TYR A 231 3.26 1.35 -12.87
C TYR A 231 2.19 1.67 -11.84
N TRP A 232 0.93 1.40 -12.19
CA TRP A 232 -0.26 1.80 -11.46
C TRP A 232 -0.75 0.62 -10.62
N ASP A 233 -0.26 0.53 -9.37
CA ASP A 233 -0.63 -0.54 -8.43
C ASP A 233 -1.96 -0.21 -7.74
N ASN A 234 -3.05 -0.73 -8.29
CA ASN A 234 -4.41 -0.55 -7.77
C ASN A 234 -4.72 -1.55 -6.66
N ALA A 235 -3.87 -1.60 -5.63
CA ALA A 235 -3.96 -2.57 -4.54
C ALA A 235 -5.22 -2.41 -3.69
N TYR A 236 -5.77 -1.20 -3.60
CA TYR A 236 -6.85 -0.84 -2.67
C TYR A 236 -8.10 -0.25 -3.36
N GLY A 237 -8.33 -0.59 -4.62
CA GLY A 237 -9.42 -0.03 -5.44
C GLY A 237 -10.82 -0.10 -4.81
N ILE A 238 -11.09 -1.17 -4.05
CA ILE A 238 -12.39 -1.44 -3.39
C ILE A 238 -12.27 -1.56 -1.86
N HIS A 239 -11.17 -1.08 -1.26
CA HIS A 239 -10.87 -1.24 0.16
C HIS A 239 -11.31 -0.03 0.99
N HIS A 240 -12.59 0.35 0.87
CA HIS A 240 -13.18 1.44 1.63
C HIS A 240 -13.36 1.04 3.10
N LEU A 241 -13.14 1.96 4.04
CA LEU A 241 -13.46 1.79 5.46
C LEU A 241 -14.87 2.28 5.80
N TYR A 242 -15.38 3.25 5.04
CA TYR A 242 -16.67 3.90 5.27
C TYR A 242 -17.53 3.83 4.01
N GLU A 243 -18.80 3.51 4.17
CA GLU A 243 -19.76 3.42 3.06
C GLU A 243 -20.12 4.80 2.50
N ASP A 244 -20.25 5.78 3.38
CA ASP A 244 -20.66 7.16 3.07
C ASP A 244 -19.51 8.12 2.75
N LYS A 245 -18.27 7.66 2.83
CA LYS A 245 -17.05 8.47 2.65
C LYS A 245 -16.01 7.75 1.82
N GLN A 246 -16.44 7.22 0.68
CA GLN A 246 -15.54 6.54 -0.25
C GLN A 246 -14.78 7.55 -1.11
N ASP A 247 -13.49 7.30 -1.31
CA ASP A 247 -12.74 8.05 -2.30
C ASP A 247 -13.03 7.50 -3.69
N TYR A 248 -13.06 8.39 -4.67
CA TYR A 248 -13.17 8.08 -6.08
C TYR A 248 -11.83 8.29 -6.77
N LEU A 249 -11.52 7.46 -7.76
CA LEU A 249 -10.32 7.57 -8.58
C LEU A 249 -10.70 7.39 -10.06
N ILE A 250 -10.35 8.36 -10.90
CA ILE A 250 -10.52 8.25 -12.35
C ILE A 250 -9.70 7.07 -12.88
N GLU A 251 -10.28 6.33 -13.82
CA GLU A 251 -9.62 5.19 -14.46
C GLU A 251 -8.54 5.67 -15.44
N ILE A 252 -7.27 5.41 -15.10
CA ILE A 252 -6.09 5.97 -15.79
C ILE A 252 -5.90 5.43 -17.21
N LEU A 253 -6.20 4.15 -17.48
CA LEU A 253 -5.98 3.55 -18.81
C LEU A 253 -6.85 4.25 -19.88
N MET A 254 -8.09 4.52 -19.54
CA MET A 254 -9.02 5.22 -20.42
C MET A 254 -8.68 6.70 -20.55
N GLU A 255 -8.20 7.35 -19.48
CA GLU A 255 -7.73 8.73 -19.57
C GLU A 255 -6.49 8.85 -20.47
N CYS A 256 -5.52 7.96 -20.33
CA CYS A 256 -4.38 7.91 -21.23
C CYS A 256 -4.79 7.69 -22.69
N LYS A 257 -5.80 6.84 -22.93
CA LYS A 257 -6.34 6.61 -24.28
C LYS A 257 -6.97 7.88 -24.89
N LYS A 258 -7.73 8.63 -24.10
CA LYS A 258 -8.33 9.92 -24.51
C LYS A 258 -7.27 10.95 -24.89
N GLU A 259 -6.15 10.99 -24.16
CA GLU A 259 -5.05 11.91 -24.40
C GLU A 259 -4.05 11.43 -25.49
N GLY A 260 -4.34 10.30 -26.15
CA GLY A 260 -3.49 9.76 -27.20
C GLY A 260 -2.25 9.00 -26.70
N ASN A 261 -2.20 8.63 -25.42
CA ASN A 261 -1.10 7.92 -24.78
C ASN A 261 -1.53 6.53 -24.25
N PRO A 262 -2.21 5.67 -25.05
CA PRO A 262 -2.82 4.44 -24.53
C PRO A 262 -1.80 3.46 -23.97
N ASP A 263 -0.56 3.49 -24.46
CA ASP A 263 0.47 2.49 -24.11
C ASP A 263 1.28 2.87 -22.85
N MET A 264 1.00 4.02 -22.24
CA MET A 264 1.85 4.54 -21.17
C MET A 264 1.63 3.86 -19.81
N VAL A 265 0.56 3.06 -19.65
CA VAL A 265 0.15 2.50 -18.34
C VAL A 265 0.22 1.00 -18.30
N TYR A 266 0.77 0.49 -17.18
CA TYR A 266 0.56 -0.85 -16.67
C TYR A 266 -0.22 -0.74 -15.35
N LYS A 267 -1.42 -1.28 -15.31
CA LYS A 267 -2.28 -1.29 -14.11
C LYS A 267 -2.30 -2.68 -13.50
N PHE A 268 -2.02 -2.77 -12.22
CA PHE A 268 -1.92 -4.04 -11.50
C PHE A 268 -3.02 -4.16 -10.45
N CYS A 269 -3.55 -5.35 -10.27
CA CYS A 269 -4.52 -5.66 -9.23
C CYS A 269 -4.39 -7.09 -8.75
N SER A 270 -4.94 -7.37 -7.57
CA SER A 270 -5.06 -8.73 -7.04
C SER A 270 -6.20 -8.83 -6.03
N THR A 271 -6.60 -10.08 -5.75
CA THR A 271 -7.54 -10.39 -4.68
C THR A 271 -6.85 -10.71 -3.35
N SER A 272 -5.55 -10.40 -3.21
CA SER A 272 -4.75 -10.78 -2.03
C SER A 272 -5.33 -10.28 -0.71
N LYS A 273 -5.98 -9.12 -0.71
CA LYS A 273 -6.64 -8.56 0.46
C LYS A 273 -8.17 -8.58 0.37
N VAL A 274 -8.70 -9.37 -0.56
CA VAL A 274 -10.13 -9.62 -0.79
C VAL A 274 -10.48 -11.04 -0.38
N SER A 275 -9.74 -12.03 -0.90
CA SER A 275 -9.87 -13.45 -0.58
C SER A 275 -8.72 -13.93 0.31
N PHE A 276 -7.75 -14.62 -0.28
CA PHE A 276 -6.60 -15.17 0.42
C PHE A 276 -5.30 -14.67 -0.20
N PRO A 277 -4.38 -14.05 0.58
CA PRO A 277 -3.07 -13.67 0.04
C PRO A 277 -2.26 -14.85 -0.48
N GLY A 278 -2.39 -16.00 0.16
CA GLY A 278 -1.70 -17.23 -0.24
C GLY A 278 -2.31 -17.94 -1.45
N SER A 279 -3.51 -17.57 -1.86
CA SER A 279 -4.28 -18.23 -2.95
C SER A 279 -5.20 -17.21 -3.64
N GLY A 280 -4.66 -16.06 -3.99
CA GLY A 280 -5.39 -15.01 -4.70
C GLY A 280 -5.33 -15.18 -6.22
N VAL A 281 -5.95 -14.24 -6.92
CA VAL A 281 -5.88 -14.05 -8.36
C VAL A 281 -5.40 -12.65 -8.64
N ALA A 282 -4.38 -12.51 -9.49
CA ALA A 282 -3.80 -11.23 -9.86
C ALA A 282 -3.86 -11.00 -11.37
N ALA A 283 -3.86 -9.74 -11.76
CA ALA A 283 -3.95 -9.37 -13.16
C ALA A 283 -3.16 -8.09 -13.47
N ILE A 284 -2.82 -7.96 -14.75
CA ILE A 284 -2.34 -6.74 -15.37
C ILE A 284 -3.35 -6.25 -16.39
N ALA A 285 -3.67 -4.96 -16.34
CA ALA A 285 -4.46 -4.29 -17.36
C ALA A 285 -3.56 -3.29 -18.11
N ALA A 286 -3.71 -3.24 -19.43
CA ALA A 286 -2.93 -2.39 -20.30
C ALA A 286 -3.64 -2.19 -21.64
N SER A 287 -3.06 -1.35 -22.51
CA SER A 287 -3.51 -1.20 -23.90
C SER A 287 -3.40 -2.49 -24.70
N ASP A 288 -4.13 -2.58 -25.78
CA ASP A 288 -4.08 -3.73 -26.69
C ASP A 288 -2.65 -4.01 -27.16
N ALA A 289 -1.91 -2.99 -27.54
CA ALA A 289 -0.53 -3.13 -28.01
C ALA A 289 0.41 -3.67 -26.91
N ASN A 290 0.30 -3.15 -25.69
CA ASN A 290 1.05 -3.67 -24.54
C ASN A 290 0.68 -5.14 -24.26
N LEU A 291 -0.61 -5.48 -24.30
CA LEU A 291 -1.06 -6.85 -24.04
C LEU A 291 -0.60 -7.84 -25.10
N VAL A 292 -0.55 -7.45 -26.36
CA VAL A 292 0.05 -8.27 -27.44
C VAL A 292 1.51 -8.59 -27.13
N ALA A 293 2.30 -7.57 -26.74
CA ALA A 293 3.70 -7.76 -26.37
C ALA A 293 3.86 -8.64 -25.11
N ILE A 294 3.02 -8.44 -24.11
CA ILE A 294 3.02 -9.23 -22.86
C ILE A 294 2.68 -10.70 -23.15
N ARG A 295 1.61 -10.98 -23.91
CA ARG A 295 1.20 -12.34 -24.26
C ARG A 295 2.27 -13.08 -25.03
N LYS A 296 2.96 -12.41 -25.94
CA LYS A 296 4.06 -12.99 -26.70
C LYS A 296 5.19 -13.52 -25.83
N GLN A 297 5.49 -12.86 -24.72
CA GLN A 297 6.50 -13.31 -23.76
C GLN A 297 5.91 -14.31 -22.74
N MET A 298 4.68 -14.07 -22.29
CA MET A 298 3.98 -14.88 -21.32
C MET A 298 3.82 -16.34 -21.81
N GLN A 299 3.53 -16.56 -23.09
CA GLN A 299 3.41 -17.90 -23.66
C GLN A 299 4.70 -18.73 -23.65
N ILE A 300 5.85 -18.10 -23.46
CA ILE A 300 7.12 -18.79 -23.26
C ILE A 300 7.28 -19.19 -21.79
N GLN A 301 6.73 -18.40 -20.88
CA GLN A 301 6.83 -18.63 -19.44
C GLN A 301 5.83 -19.69 -18.94
N THR A 302 4.60 -19.69 -19.49
CA THR A 302 3.49 -20.55 -19.03
C THR A 302 2.53 -20.89 -20.16
N ILE A 303 1.79 -21.98 -19.98
CA ILE A 303 0.64 -22.33 -20.86
C ILE A 303 -0.66 -21.72 -20.31
N GLY A 304 -0.68 -21.35 -19.06
CA GLY A 304 -1.79 -20.74 -18.34
C GLY A 304 -1.59 -20.85 -16.83
N HIS A 305 -2.27 -19.98 -16.10
CA HIS A 305 -2.25 -19.98 -14.65
C HIS A 305 -3.36 -20.86 -14.06
N ASP A 306 -3.38 -21.02 -12.74
CA ASP A 306 -4.34 -21.85 -12.00
C ASP A 306 -5.79 -21.45 -12.30
N LYS A 307 -6.46 -22.20 -13.17
CA LYS A 307 -7.85 -21.97 -13.58
C LYS A 307 -8.88 -22.46 -12.56
N LEU A 308 -8.54 -23.45 -11.75
CA LEU A 308 -9.42 -23.86 -10.66
C LEU A 308 -9.58 -22.75 -9.63
N ASN A 309 -8.49 -22.09 -9.29
CA ASN A 309 -8.54 -20.94 -8.40
C ASN A 309 -9.29 -19.74 -9.00
N GLN A 310 -9.11 -19.48 -10.29
CA GLN A 310 -9.87 -18.46 -11.02
C GLN A 310 -11.38 -18.78 -11.01
N LEU A 311 -11.75 -20.03 -11.32
CA LEU A 311 -13.13 -20.50 -11.34
C LEU A 311 -13.79 -20.39 -9.95
N ARG A 312 -13.04 -20.76 -8.91
CA ARG A 312 -13.47 -20.65 -7.51
C ARG A 312 -13.81 -19.21 -7.13
N HIS A 313 -12.94 -18.27 -7.48
CA HIS A 313 -13.17 -16.83 -7.23
C HIS A 313 -14.39 -16.32 -7.99
N ALA A 314 -14.49 -16.63 -9.28
CA ALA A 314 -15.62 -16.21 -10.11
C ALA A 314 -16.96 -16.75 -9.58
N ARG A 315 -17.01 -18.01 -9.16
CA ARG A 315 -18.24 -18.60 -8.62
C ARG A 315 -18.60 -18.12 -7.22
N PHE A 316 -17.60 -17.80 -6.39
CA PHE A 316 -17.84 -17.32 -5.03
C PHE A 316 -18.39 -15.89 -5.03
N TYR A 317 -17.73 -15.00 -5.74
CA TYR A 317 -18.16 -13.60 -5.80
C TYR A 317 -19.29 -13.36 -6.79
N LYS A 318 -19.37 -14.17 -7.84
CA LYS A 318 -20.33 -14.08 -8.96
C LYS A 318 -20.07 -12.87 -9.86
N ASP A 319 -20.06 -11.68 -9.31
CA ASP A 319 -19.85 -10.40 -9.99
C ASP A 319 -19.22 -9.37 -9.06
N ILE A 320 -19.02 -8.16 -9.56
CA ILE A 320 -18.47 -7.04 -8.76
C ILE A 320 -19.38 -6.67 -7.59
N HIS A 321 -20.69 -6.81 -7.71
CA HIS A 321 -21.60 -6.52 -6.61
C HIS A 321 -21.36 -7.47 -5.44
N GLY A 322 -21.25 -8.77 -5.70
CA GLY A 322 -20.90 -9.78 -4.68
C GLY A 322 -19.53 -9.50 -4.03
N MET A 323 -18.57 -9.05 -4.81
CA MET A 323 -17.25 -8.66 -4.28
C MET A 323 -17.33 -7.40 -3.39
N VAL A 324 -18.09 -6.40 -3.80
CA VAL A 324 -18.28 -5.18 -3.01
C VAL A 324 -19.00 -5.45 -1.69
N GLU A 325 -20.05 -6.28 -1.70
CA GLU A 325 -20.72 -6.70 -0.47
C GLU A 325 -19.79 -7.47 0.47
N HIS A 326 -18.91 -8.31 -0.07
CA HIS A 326 -17.88 -8.98 0.70
C HIS A 326 -16.90 -7.97 1.34
N MET A 327 -16.50 -6.93 0.61
CA MET A 327 -15.59 -5.91 1.12
C MET A 327 -16.20 -5.04 2.22
N LYS A 328 -17.52 -4.90 2.30
CA LYS A 328 -18.20 -4.26 3.44
C LYS A 328 -17.95 -5.04 4.74
N LEU A 329 -17.93 -6.37 4.68
CA LEU A 329 -17.60 -7.21 5.84
C LEU A 329 -16.14 -7.01 6.28
N HIS A 330 -15.22 -6.86 5.35
CA HIS A 330 -13.84 -6.47 5.66
C HIS A 330 -13.77 -5.10 6.35
N ALA A 331 -14.51 -4.12 5.83
CA ALA A 331 -14.58 -2.78 6.41
C ALA A 331 -15.10 -2.79 7.85
N ASP A 332 -16.09 -3.62 8.16
CA ASP A 332 -16.65 -3.75 9.51
C ASP A 332 -15.63 -4.31 10.52
N ILE A 333 -14.68 -5.12 10.06
CA ILE A 333 -13.57 -5.60 10.88
C ILE A 333 -12.45 -4.54 11.01
N LEU A 334 -12.11 -3.87 9.91
CA LEU A 334 -10.97 -2.95 9.86
C LEU A 334 -11.26 -1.58 10.46
N ARG A 335 -12.45 -1.04 10.25
CA ARG A 335 -12.82 0.32 10.71
C ARG A 335 -12.60 0.53 12.20
N PRO A 336 -13.08 -0.34 13.10
CA PRO A 336 -12.83 -0.18 14.53
C PRO A 336 -11.34 -0.17 14.88
N LYS A 337 -10.53 -0.94 14.17
CA LYS A 337 -9.08 -0.99 14.37
C LYS A 337 -8.41 0.33 13.99
N PHE A 338 -8.77 0.89 12.84
CA PHE A 338 -8.29 2.21 12.43
C PHE A 338 -8.73 3.31 13.39
N GLU A 339 -9.99 3.29 13.79
CA GLU A 339 -10.54 4.26 14.74
C GLU A 339 -9.88 4.17 16.13
N THR A 340 -9.53 2.96 16.59
CA THR A 340 -8.78 2.76 17.83
C THR A 340 -7.44 3.50 17.77
N VAL A 341 -6.65 3.27 16.72
CA VAL A 341 -5.34 3.93 16.55
C VAL A 341 -5.50 5.44 16.47
N LEU A 342 -6.38 5.92 15.58
CA LEU A 342 -6.57 7.36 15.35
C LEU A 342 -7.06 8.08 16.60
N THR A 343 -8.02 7.51 17.33
CA THR A 343 -8.53 8.10 18.58
C THR A 343 -7.43 8.19 19.65
N ILE A 344 -6.57 7.18 19.75
CA ILE A 344 -5.46 7.22 20.73
C ILE A 344 -4.42 8.27 20.32
N LEU A 345 -4.05 8.35 19.03
CA LEU A 345 -3.12 9.37 18.55
C LEU A 345 -3.65 10.79 18.83
N GLU A 346 -4.93 11.03 18.54
CA GLU A 346 -5.57 12.32 18.80
C GLU A 346 -5.60 12.66 20.28
N ARG A 347 -6.09 11.75 21.10
CA ARG A 347 -6.16 11.97 22.55
C ARG A 347 -4.80 12.27 23.19
N GLU A 348 -3.76 11.58 22.72
CA GLU A 348 -2.46 11.57 23.39
C GLU A 348 -1.43 12.53 22.77
N LEU A 349 -1.55 12.85 21.50
CA LEU A 349 -0.52 13.61 20.77
C LEU A 349 -1.02 14.91 20.15
N GLU A 350 -2.36 15.09 19.99
CA GLU A 350 -2.88 16.32 19.40
C GLU A 350 -2.48 17.54 20.24
N GLY A 351 -2.02 18.60 19.58
CA GLY A 351 -1.59 19.83 20.23
C GLY A 351 -0.20 19.79 20.86
N LEU A 352 0.47 18.63 20.95
CA LEU A 352 1.83 18.53 21.49
C LEU A 352 2.91 18.95 20.48
N GLU A 353 2.58 19.04 19.19
CA GLU A 353 3.47 19.39 18.08
C GLU A 353 4.72 18.50 17.96
N ILE A 354 4.58 17.22 18.29
CA ILE A 354 5.65 16.22 18.25
C ILE A 354 5.42 15.14 17.18
N GLY A 355 4.37 15.26 16.40
CA GLY A 355 4.05 14.38 15.27
C GLY A 355 2.76 14.78 14.59
N SER A 356 2.55 14.23 13.41
CA SER A 356 1.34 14.40 12.60
C SER A 356 0.96 13.09 11.93
N TRP A 357 -0.30 12.96 11.59
CA TRP A 357 -0.82 11.75 10.93
C TRP A 357 -2.00 12.09 10.03
N LEU A 358 -2.26 11.20 9.07
CA LEU A 358 -3.41 11.30 8.18
C LEU A 358 -4.53 10.37 8.66
N ARG A 359 -5.77 10.73 8.32
CA ARG A 359 -6.97 9.91 8.56
C ARG A 359 -7.41 9.26 7.26
N PRO A 360 -6.97 8.03 6.96
CA PRO A 360 -7.36 7.36 5.72
C PRO A 360 -8.84 6.96 5.74
N ARG A 361 -9.46 6.97 4.56
CA ARG A 361 -10.84 6.49 4.36
C ARG A 361 -10.88 5.06 3.82
N GLY A 362 -9.74 4.46 3.62
CA GLY A 362 -9.57 3.11 3.11
C GLY A 362 -8.14 2.62 3.19
N GLY A 363 -7.87 1.46 2.61
CA GLY A 363 -6.55 0.84 2.61
C GLY A 363 -6.21 0.13 3.92
N TYR A 364 -4.91 -0.02 4.18
CA TYR A 364 -4.39 -0.88 5.25
C TYR A 364 -3.45 -0.19 6.22
N PHE A 365 -3.16 1.10 6.03
CA PHE A 365 -2.09 1.78 6.76
C PHE A 365 -2.51 3.16 7.27
N ILE A 366 -1.84 3.56 8.34
CA ILE A 366 -1.81 4.94 8.83
C ILE A 366 -0.36 5.41 8.76
N SER A 367 -0.13 6.57 8.15
CA SER A 367 1.19 7.21 8.10
C SER A 367 1.31 8.21 9.23
N PHE A 368 2.40 8.10 9.98
CA PHE A 368 2.75 9.01 11.07
C PHE A 368 4.09 9.67 10.74
N ASP A 369 4.14 10.98 10.85
CA ASP A 369 5.39 11.75 10.71
C ASP A 369 5.79 12.29 12.08
N ALA A 370 6.89 11.78 12.62
CA ALA A 370 7.52 12.26 13.83
C ALA A 370 8.31 13.56 13.58
N MET A 371 8.85 14.16 14.62
CA MET A 371 9.86 15.21 14.48
C MET A 371 11.06 14.69 13.68
N ASP A 372 11.66 15.56 12.87
CA ASP A 372 12.81 15.21 12.04
C ASP A 372 13.95 14.62 12.90
N GLY A 373 14.49 13.49 12.45
CA GLY A 373 15.54 12.74 13.14
C GLY A 373 15.07 11.84 14.28
N CYS A 374 13.76 11.56 14.40
CA CYS A 374 13.21 10.82 15.53
C CYS A 374 12.65 9.42 15.16
N ALA A 375 12.35 9.13 13.89
CA ALA A 375 11.62 7.91 13.54
C ALA A 375 12.35 6.62 13.95
N LYS A 376 13.64 6.51 13.67
CA LYS A 376 14.45 5.33 14.04
C LYS A 376 14.49 5.14 15.56
N ALA A 377 14.68 6.22 16.31
CA ALA A 377 14.73 6.18 17.77
C ALA A 377 13.36 5.77 18.36
N ILE A 378 12.24 6.25 17.80
CA ILE A 378 10.90 5.87 18.22
C ILE A 378 10.65 4.38 17.99
N VAL A 379 10.96 3.87 16.79
CA VAL A 379 10.79 2.45 16.47
C VAL A 379 11.67 1.57 17.36
N ALA A 380 12.92 1.98 17.63
CA ALA A 380 13.81 1.28 18.56
C ALA A 380 13.27 1.28 20.01
N LYS A 381 12.79 2.42 20.48
CA LYS A 381 12.18 2.55 21.82
C LYS A 381 10.94 1.67 21.94
N ALA A 382 10.07 1.66 20.96
CA ALA A 382 8.88 0.79 20.94
C ALA A 382 9.26 -0.70 20.98
N SER A 383 10.31 -1.08 20.26
CA SER A 383 10.82 -2.47 20.27
C SER A 383 11.31 -2.92 21.65
N GLU A 384 11.88 -2.01 22.46
CA GLU A 384 12.29 -2.33 23.83
C GLU A 384 11.13 -2.79 24.72
N ALA A 385 9.91 -2.32 24.46
CA ALA A 385 8.70 -2.69 25.17
C ALA A 385 7.90 -3.80 24.48
N GLY A 386 8.47 -4.44 23.45
CA GLY A 386 7.89 -5.59 22.76
C GLY A 386 6.97 -5.26 21.59
N LEU A 387 6.98 -4.03 21.08
CA LEU A 387 6.24 -3.65 19.89
C LEU A 387 7.12 -3.70 18.64
N VAL A 388 6.79 -4.60 17.71
CA VAL A 388 7.42 -4.68 16.39
C VAL A 388 6.69 -3.75 15.42
N MET A 389 7.44 -2.87 14.77
CA MET A 389 6.97 -1.97 13.72
C MET A 389 7.75 -2.17 12.42
N THR A 390 7.23 -1.66 11.32
CA THR A 390 8.02 -1.56 10.09
C THR A 390 9.30 -0.76 10.39
N PRO A 391 10.48 -1.21 9.94
CA PRO A 391 11.71 -0.45 10.14
C PRO A 391 11.59 0.97 9.60
N ALA A 392 12.01 1.96 10.37
CA ALA A 392 12.03 3.35 9.93
C ALA A 392 12.93 3.51 8.69
N GLY A 393 12.45 4.24 7.69
CA GLY A 393 13.11 4.37 6.39
C GLY A 393 12.61 3.39 5.32
N ALA A 394 11.90 2.31 5.68
CA ALA A 394 11.40 1.32 4.72
C ALA A 394 10.44 1.92 3.67
N THR A 395 9.75 3.01 4.00
CA THR A 395 8.85 3.73 3.08
C THR A 395 9.57 4.63 2.08
N PHE A 396 10.89 4.53 2.01
CA PHE A 396 11.76 5.30 1.11
C PHE A 396 12.73 4.39 0.35
N PRO A 397 13.13 4.77 -0.89
CA PRO A 397 14.18 4.07 -1.62
C PRO A 397 15.44 3.88 -0.79
N TYR A 398 16.08 2.71 -0.94
CA TYR A 398 17.28 2.31 -0.23
C TYR A 398 17.14 2.29 1.30
N GLY A 399 15.92 2.29 1.82
CA GLY A 399 15.66 2.35 3.27
C GLY A 399 16.07 3.67 3.92
N LYS A 400 16.16 4.76 3.15
CA LYS A 400 16.69 6.05 3.60
C LYS A 400 15.62 7.14 3.51
N ASP A 401 14.98 7.41 4.64
CA ASP A 401 14.18 8.63 4.81
C ASP A 401 15.11 9.80 5.12
N PRO A 402 15.21 10.82 4.24
CA PRO A 402 16.11 11.95 4.46
C PRO A 402 15.83 12.75 5.73
N LYS A 403 14.58 12.74 6.20
CA LYS A 403 14.16 13.42 7.42
C LYS A 403 14.19 12.53 8.66
N ASP A 404 14.26 11.20 8.48
CA ASP A 404 14.10 10.23 9.56
C ASP A 404 12.84 10.55 10.41
N SER A 405 11.69 10.71 9.74
CA SER A 405 10.44 11.15 10.36
C SER A 405 9.26 10.22 10.11
N ASN A 406 9.21 9.53 8.96
CA ASN A 406 8.05 8.72 8.60
C ASN A 406 8.03 7.35 9.27
N ILE A 407 6.89 7.01 9.85
CA ILE A 407 6.60 5.72 10.48
C ILE A 407 5.28 5.18 9.91
N ARG A 408 5.30 3.95 9.40
CA ARG A 408 4.11 3.26 8.92
C ARG A 408 3.49 2.44 10.05
N ILE A 409 2.20 2.65 10.30
CA ILE A 409 1.40 1.89 11.26
C ILE A 409 0.45 0.97 10.48
N ALA A 410 0.47 -0.33 10.81
CA ALA A 410 -0.39 -1.34 10.20
C ALA A 410 -1.40 -1.87 11.22
N PRO A 411 -2.64 -1.36 11.26
CA PRO A 411 -3.63 -1.77 12.26
C PRO A 411 -4.40 -3.04 11.92
N SER A 412 -4.22 -3.61 10.71
CA SER A 412 -5.09 -4.68 10.20
C SER A 412 -4.94 -6.02 10.93
N TYR A 413 -3.74 -6.39 11.31
CA TYR A 413 -3.43 -7.73 11.83
C TYR A 413 -3.76 -7.92 13.31
N PRO A 414 -3.38 -7.04 14.27
CA PRO A 414 -3.66 -7.24 15.69
C PRO A 414 -5.15 -7.20 16.02
N THR A 415 -5.53 -7.80 17.15
CA THR A 415 -6.88 -7.60 17.70
C THR A 415 -7.05 -6.15 18.21
N PRO A 416 -8.29 -5.68 18.45
CA PRO A 416 -8.50 -4.34 19.02
C PRO A 416 -7.81 -4.15 20.38
N GLU A 417 -7.77 -5.18 21.23
CA GLU A 417 -7.11 -5.16 22.52
C GLU A 417 -5.59 -5.06 22.40
N GLU A 418 -5.01 -5.83 21.47
CA GLU A 418 -3.58 -5.76 21.15
C GLU A 418 -3.23 -4.40 20.56
N LEU A 419 -4.08 -3.81 19.69
CA LEU A 419 -3.88 -2.48 19.13
C LEU A 419 -3.85 -1.39 20.20
N ALA A 420 -4.75 -1.43 21.17
CA ALA A 420 -4.77 -0.45 22.25
C ALA A 420 -3.45 -0.48 23.04
N LYS A 421 -2.94 -1.69 23.36
CA LYS A 421 -1.64 -1.86 24.00
C LYS A 421 -0.47 -1.42 23.14
N ALA A 422 -0.49 -1.76 21.85
CA ALA A 422 0.52 -1.35 20.90
C ALA A 422 0.59 0.17 20.76
N CYS A 423 -0.57 0.83 20.69
CA CYS A 423 -0.65 2.30 20.63
C CYS A 423 -0.15 2.97 21.92
N GLU A 424 -0.39 2.38 23.10
CA GLU A 424 0.16 2.86 24.36
C GLU A 424 1.70 2.89 24.31
N ILE A 425 2.33 1.78 23.88
CA ILE A 425 3.78 1.69 23.72
C ILE A 425 4.27 2.73 22.69
N PHE A 426 3.60 2.83 21.54
CA PHE A 426 3.97 3.74 20.48
C PHE A 426 3.94 5.20 20.94
N VAL A 427 2.86 5.62 21.55
CA VAL A 427 2.67 6.99 22.05
C VAL A 427 3.71 7.36 23.12
N LEU A 428 3.97 6.47 24.09
CA LEU A 428 5.02 6.68 25.09
C LEU A 428 6.39 6.83 24.43
N SER A 429 6.68 6.02 23.41
CA SER A 429 7.93 6.09 22.64
C SER A 429 8.06 7.42 21.89
N VAL A 430 6.98 7.88 21.24
CA VAL A 430 6.94 9.19 20.56
C VAL A 430 7.21 10.32 21.55
N LYS A 431 6.49 10.34 22.68
CA LYS A 431 6.63 11.39 23.70
C LYS A 431 8.06 11.44 24.26
N LEU A 432 8.62 10.29 24.67
CA LEU A 432 9.96 10.22 25.26
C LEU A 432 11.07 10.66 24.28
N VAL A 433 11.05 10.13 23.06
CA VAL A 433 12.07 10.50 22.05
C VAL A 433 11.96 11.97 21.65
N SER A 434 10.74 12.48 21.53
CA SER A 434 10.52 13.89 21.19
C SER A 434 11.01 14.85 22.30
N ILE A 435 10.82 14.48 23.57
CA ILE A 435 11.36 15.27 24.70
C ILE A 435 12.89 15.30 24.64
N ASP A 436 13.53 14.13 24.41
CA ASP A 436 14.99 14.07 24.28
C ASP A 436 15.51 14.99 23.17
N LYS A 437 14.85 14.94 22.01
CA LYS A 437 15.19 15.79 20.86
C LYS A 437 15.06 17.29 21.18
N ILE A 438 14.01 17.69 21.88
CA ILE A 438 13.78 19.09 22.27
C ILE A 438 14.81 19.53 23.31
N LEU A 439 15.12 18.65 24.28
CA LEU A 439 16.13 18.96 25.32
C LEU A 439 17.52 19.14 24.73
N GLU A 440 17.91 18.39 23.69
CA GLU A 440 19.15 18.59 22.94
C GLU A 440 19.24 20.01 22.36
N SER A 441 18.14 20.55 21.85
CA SER A 441 18.09 21.91 21.28
C SER A 441 18.08 23.03 22.33
N LYS A 442 17.74 22.71 23.59
CA LYS A 442 17.71 23.67 24.72
C LYS A 442 19.00 23.61 25.57
N SER A 443 19.96 22.74 25.18
CA SER A 443 21.27 22.63 25.84
C SER A 443 22.24 23.64 25.26
#